data_3ddc5061660f5310eadd78ae36726d08
#
_entry.id   3ddc5061660f5310eadd78ae36726d08
#
_cell.length_a   1.000
_cell.length_b   1.000
_cell.length_c   1.000
_cell.angle_alpha   90.00
_cell.angle_beta   90.00
_cell.angle_gamma   90.00
#
_symmetry.space_group_name_H-M   'P 1'
#
loop_
_entity.id
_entity.type
_entity.pdbx_description
1 polymer ?
#
loop_
_entity_poly.entity_id
_entity_poly.type
_entity_poly.pdbx_seq_one_letter_code
_entity_poly.pdbx_strand_id
1 'polypeptide(L)'
;MNRDMVSVSAGIVALLAALLADPLVARDVTKPVYTSDSPELDFNEQTHLEFMCEEEKLARDVYITLGSLHPDLRVFGNIDDSEEQHKAAVSGMLDKYGIPNPSTNDNVGVFTGEAWGGYFTEKYQELVLQGSNSKLDALYVGALIEELDMLDINQCPAVIVETDNIIHEVSECGRLYTDNSDIHRLYGYLLEGSMNHLRAFVLNIEKQIGKGNYKAQILSQEEVDAILDR
;
A
#
# COMPACT_ATOMS: atom_id res chain seq x y z
N MET A 1 39.58 9.68 -17.83
CA MET A 1 39.02 9.25 -16.55
C MET A 1 37.61 8.74 -16.87
N ASN A 2 37.50 7.43 -17.13
CA ASN A 2 36.25 6.75 -17.42
C ASN A 2 35.53 6.48 -16.10
N ARG A 3 34.27 6.90 -16.02
CA ARG A 3 33.36 6.42 -15.00
C ARG A 3 32.51 5.34 -15.65
N ASP A 4 32.76 4.12 -15.25
CA ASP A 4 31.96 2.97 -15.62
C ASP A 4 30.61 3.07 -14.92
N MET A 5 29.54 3.24 -15.73
CA MET A 5 28.17 3.06 -15.28
C MET A 5 27.94 1.56 -15.06
N VAL A 6 27.75 1.17 -13.83
CA VAL A 6 27.27 -0.17 -13.50
C VAL A 6 25.81 -0.26 -13.90
N SER A 7 25.57 -0.98 -14.98
CA SER A 7 24.24 -1.38 -15.42
C SER A 7 23.70 -2.40 -14.44
N VAL A 8 22.71 -2.02 -13.62
CA VAL A 8 21.93 -2.98 -12.83
C VAL A 8 20.95 -3.65 -13.78
N SER A 9 21.26 -4.87 -14.10
CA SER A 9 20.51 -5.73 -15.03
C SER A 9 19.18 -6.14 -14.40
N ALA A 10 18.09 -5.82 -15.07
CA ALA A 10 16.73 -6.25 -14.80
C ALA A 10 16.63 -7.79 -14.70
N GLY A 11 16.23 -8.26 -13.54
CA GLY A 11 16.05 -9.69 -13.24
C GLY A 11 14.79 -10.04 -12.44
N ILE A 12 13.74 -9.21 -12.47
CA ILE A 12 12.55 -9.42 -11.61
C ILE A 12 11.23 -9.50 -12.41
N VAL A 13 11.21 -10.01 -13.61
CA VAL A 13 10.02 -9.94 -14.49
C VAL A 13 9.18 -11.24 -14.53
N ALA A 14 9.47 -12.28 -13.78
CA ALA A 14 8.89 -13.60 -14.11
C ALA A 14 7.80 -14.14 -13.16
N LEU A 15 7.37 -13.45 -12.11
CA LEU A 15 6.52 -14.10 -11.08
C LEU A 15 5.07 -13.58 -10.94
N LEU A 16 4.70 -12.42 -11.47
CA LEU A 16 3.32 -11.90 -11.32
C LEU A 16 2.29 -12.44 -12.32
N ALA A 17 2.72 -12.99 -13.44
CA ALA A 17 1.81 -13.48 -14.49
C ALA A 17 0.90 -14.66 -14.07
N ALA A 18 1.14 -15.27 -12.92
CA ALA A 18 0.36 -16.42 -12.45
C ALA A 18 -0.88 -16.05 -11.60
N LEU A 19 -1.06 -14.78 -11.23
CA LEU A 19 -2.13 -14.35 -10.32
C LEU A 19 -3.41 -13.85 -11.01
N LEU A 20 -3.44 -13.75 -12.34
CA LEU A 20 -4.56 -13.13 -13.07
C LEU A 20 -5.56 -14.12 -13.71
N ALA A 21 -5.57 -15.39 -13.31
CA ALA A 21 -6.38 -16.43 -13.97
C ALA A 21 -7.74 -16.72 -13.29
N ASP A 22 -8.15 -16.00 -12.26
CA ASP A 22 -9.49 -16.19 -11.68
C ASP A 22 -10.50 -15.22 -12.30
N PRO A 23 -11.68 -15.72 -12.80
CA PRO A 23 -12.69 -14.83 -13.36
C PRO A 23 -13.26 -13.91 -12.29
N LEU A 24 -13.29 -12.62 -12.57
CA LEU A 24 -13.90 -11.56 -11.79
C LEU A 24 -15.37 -11.88 -11.45
N VAL A 25 -15.57 -12.53 -10.33
CA VAL A 25 -16.86 -12.48 -9.61
C VAL A 25 -16.74 -11.29 -8.68
N ALA A 26 -17.59 -10.29 -8.83
CA ALA A 26 -17.73 -9.23 -7.84
C ALA A 26 -18.06 -9.89 -6.48
N ARG A 27 -17.02 -10.08 -5.68
CA ARG A 27 -17.16 -10.58 -4.30
C ARG A 27 -17.46 -9.38 -3.43
N ASP A 28 -18.51 -9.53 -2.63
CA ASP A 28 -18.75 -8.66 -1.48
C ASP A 28 -17.50 -8.72 -0.60
N VAL A 29 -16.69 -7.65 -0.56
CA VAL A 29 -15.43 -7.60 0.19
C VAL A 29 -15.80 -7.51 1.66
N THR A 30 -16.04 -8.67 2.26
CA THR A 30 -16.33 -8.76 3.69
C THR A 30 -15.03 -8.66 4.48
N LYS A 31 -15.06 -7.88 5.57
CA LYS A 31 -13.96 -7.75 6.52
C LYS A 31 -13.40 -9.14 6.88
N PRO A 32 -12.07 -9.34 6.89
CA PRO A 32 -11.49 -10.65 7.21
C PRO A 32 -11.90 -11.15 8.59
N VAL A 33 -12.25 -12.44 8.67
CA VAL A 33 -12.54 -13.14 9.94
C VAL A 33 -11.38 -14.07 10.24
N TYR A 34 -10.69 -13.85 11.34
CA TYR A 34 -9.51 -14.61 11.76
C TYR A 34 -9.89 -15.80 12.65
N THR A 35 -9.16 -16.91 12.53
CA THR A 35 -9.38 -18.14 13.31
C THR A 35 -8.25 -18.32 14.33
N SER A 36 -8.52 -19.05 15.43
CA SER A 36 -7.57 -19.22 16.54
C SER A 36 -6.46 -20.27 16.29
N ASP A 37 -6.45 -20.91 15.12
CA ASP A 37 -5.58 -22.08 14.84
C ASP A 37 -4.36 -21.75 13.96
N SER A 38 -4.06 -20.46 13.75
CA SER A 38 -2.88 -20.04 12.97
C SER A 38 -1.59 -20.14 13.80
N PRO A 39 -0.46 -20.54 13.17
CA PRO A 39 0.83 -20.56 13.86
C PRO A 39 1.22 -19.17 14.34
N GLU A 40 2.13 -19.10 15.32
CA GLU A 40 2.75 -17.83 15.72
C GLU A 40 3.45 -17.17 14.53
N LEU A 41 3.39 -15.83 14.49
CA LEU A 41 4.12 -15.08 13.46
C LEU A 41 5.61 -15.07 13.78
N ASP A 42 6.43 -15.20 12.76
CA ASP A 42 7.87 -14.97 12.90
C ASP A 42 8.20 -13.47 12.98
N PHE A 43 9.49 -13.17 13.18
CA PHE A 43 9.94 -11.79 13.29
C PHE A 43 9.62 -10.95 12.03
N ASN A 44 9.83 -11.53 10.85
CA ASN A 44 9.66 -10.82 9.58
C ASN A 44 8.18 -10.52 9.31
N GLU A 45 7.29 -11.46 9.63
CA GLU A 45 5.84 -11.27 9.55
C GLU A 45 5.35 -10.19 10.53
N GLN A 46 5.86 -10.19 11.77
CA GLN A 46 5.52 -9.19 12.78
C GLN A 46 5.99 -7.79 12.34
N THR A 47 7.25 -7.67 11.94
CA THR A 47 7.86 -6.42 11.47
C THR A 47 7.06 -5.83 10.29
N HIS A 48 6.72 -6.67 9.31
CA HIS A 48 5.95 -6.24 8.16
C HIS A 48 4.53 -5.81 8.53
N LEU A 49 3.88 -6.53 9.44
CA LEU A 49 2.52 -6.20 9.88
C LEU A 49 2.47 -4.86 10.66
N GLU A 50 3.48 -4.58 11.47
CA GLU A 50 3.62 -3.28 12.14
C GLU A 50 3.80 -2.15 11.13
N PHE A 51 4.62 -2.36 10.10
CA PHE A 51 4.81 -1.39 9.02
C PHE A 51 3.50 -1.11 8.29
N MET A 52 2.80 -2.15 7.84
CA MET A 52 1.52 -2.03 7.14
C MET A 52 0.47 -1.27 7.96
N CYS A 53 0.48 -1.38 9.28
CA CYS A 53 -0.45 -0.63 10.13
C CYS A 53 -0.25 0.89 10.04
N GLU A 54 0.99 1.36 9.95
CA GLU A 54 1.29 2.78 9.77
C GLU A 54 1.13 3.22 8.30
N GLU A 55 1.33 2.33 7.34
CA GLU A 55 1.14 2.61 5.93
C GLU A 55 -0.34 2.83 5.57
N GLU A 56 -1.24 1.99 6.04
CA GLU A 56 -2.69 2.19 5.88
C GLU A 56 -3.15 3.50 6.57
N LYS A 57 -2.55 3.84 7.70
CA LYS A 57 -2.78 5.14 8.32
C LYS A 57 -2.25 6.29 7.46
N LEU A 58 -1.09 6.13 6.83
CA LEU A 58 -0.53 7.15 5.93
C LEU A 58 -1.48 7.42 4.77
N ALA A 59 -1.96 6.37 4.10
CA ALA A 59 -2.91 6.47 2.99
C ALA A 59 -4.17 7.24 3.43
N ARG A 60 -4.82 6.80 4.52
CA ARG A 60 -5.99 7.48 5.10
C ARG A 60 -5.73 8.96 5.36
N ASP A 61 -4.65 9.27 6.07
CA ASP A 61 -4.36 10.63 6.55
C ASP A 61 -4.06 11.59 5.38
N VAL A 62 -3.34 11.10 4.36
CA VAL A 62 -3.10 11.85 3.11
C VAL A 62 -4.43 12.10 2.40
N TYR A 63 -5.31 11.10 2.29
CA TYR A 63 -6.60 11.26 1.60
C TYR A 63 -7.54 12.21 2.32
N ILE A 64 -7.62 12.16 3.65
CA ILE A 64 -8.36 13.17 4.45
C ILE A 64 -7.83 14.57 4.15
N THR A 65 -6.51 14.75 4.15
CA THR A 65 -5.90 16.06 3.95
C THR A 65 -6.09 16.58 2.53
N LEU A 66 -5.80 15.76 1.52
CA LEU A 66 -5.94 16.15 0.12
C LEU A 66 -7.42 16.34 -0.27
N GLY A 67 -8.33 15.53 0.29
CA GLY A 67 -9.76 15.72 0.14
C GLY A 67 -10.25 17.06 0.70
N SER A 68 -9.70 17.48 1.84
CA SER A 68 -9.98 18.80 2.43
C SER A 68 -9.45 19.96 1.58
N LEU A 69 -8.25 19.79 0.98
CA LEU A 69 -7.63 20.79 0.10
C LEU A 69 -8.33 20.87 -1.27
N HIS A 70 -8.87 19.78 -1.74
CA HIS A 70 -9.52 19.66 -3.05
C HIS A 70 -10.96 19.10 -2.93
N PRO A 71 -11.89 19.80 -2.31
CA PRO A 71 -13.22 19.27 -1.95
C PRO A 71 -14.10 18.86 -3.14
N ASP A 72 -13.74 19.27 -4.36
CA ASP A 72 -14.41 18.83 -5.59
C ASP A 72 -13.99 17.40 -6.02
N LEU A 73 -12.89 16.88 -5.49
CA LEU A 73 -12.41 15.52 -5.76
C LEU A 73 -13.03 14.52 -4.76
N ARG A 74 -14.27 14.13 -5.02
CA ARG A 74 -15.02 13.21 -4.15
C ARG A 74 -14.38 11.85 -3.97
N VAL A 75 -13.42 11.48 -4.83
CA VAL A 75 -12.71 10.21 -4.74
C VAL A 75 -12.01 10.04 -3.39
N PHE A 76 -11.42 11.09 -2.85
CA PHE A 76 -10.75 11.04 -1.56
C PHE A 76 -11.70 10.69 -0.41
N GLY A 77 -12.83 11.39 -0.29
CA GLY A 77 -13.81 11.13 0.76
C GLY A 77 -14.61 9.83 0.62
N ASN A 78 -14.41 9.06 -0.46
CA ASN A 78 -14.93 7.71 -0.59
C ASN A 78 -13.89 6.65 -0.20
N ILE A 79 -12.60 6.98 -0.35
CA ILE A 79 -11.48 6.06 -0.12
C ILE A 79 -10.96 6.15 1.31
N ASP A 80 -10.93 7.34 1.95
CA ASP A 80 -10.46 7.50 3.33
C ASP A 80 -11.23 6.63 4.34
N ASP A 81 -12.54 6.47 4.15
CA ASP A 81 -13.36 5.53 4.93
C ASP A 81 -12.95 4.06 4.70
N SER A 82 -12.46 3.71 3.51
CA SER A 82 -11.95 2.39 3.18
C SER A 82 -10.59 2.15 3.85
N GLU A 83 -9.69 3.14 3.83
CA GLU A 83 -8.39 3.04 4.49
C GLU A 83 -8.53 2.96 6.03
N GLU A 84 -9.53 3.60 6.62
CA GLU A 84 -9.85 3.38 8.04
C GLU A 84 -10.22 1.91 8.32
N GLN A 85 -10.91 1.24 7.38
CA GLN A 85 -11.23 -0.17 7.52
C GLN A 85 -10.01 -1.07 7.29
N HIS A 86 -9.11 -0.73 6.36
CA HIS A 86 -7.84 -1.40 6.14
C HIS A 86 -6.96 -1.31 7.39
N LYS A 87 -6.72 -0.10 7.89
CA LYS A 87 -5.99 0.13 9.15
C LYS A 87 -6.59 -0.66 10.32
N ALA A 88 -7.92 -0.68 10.45
CA ALA A 88 -8.60 -1.44 11.49
C ALA A 88 -8.44 -2.96 11.31
N ALA A 89 -8.35 -3.45 10.07
CA ALA A 89 -8.12 -4.88 9.81
C ALA A 89 -6.69 -5.28 10.19
N VAL A 90 -5.68 -4.45 9.86
CA VAL A 90 -4.28 -4.67 10.28
C VAL A 90 -4.16 -4.59 11.80
N SER A 91 -4.74 -3.56 12.44
CA SER A 91 -4.77 -3.43 13.90
C SER A 91 -5.41 -4.65 14.58
N GLY A 92 -6.49 -5.18 14.02
CA GLY A 92 -7.13 -6.41 14.53
C GLY A 92 -6.25 -7.65 14.37
N MET A 93 -5.35 -7.67 13.40
CA MET A 93 -4.36 -8.74 13.26
C MET A 93 -3.25 -8.60 14.31
N LEU A 94 -2.74 -7.38 14.52
CA LEU A 94 -1.78 -7.09 15.59
C LEU A 94 -2.34 -7.53 16.96
N ASP A 95 -3.56 -7.14 17.27
CA ASP A 95 -4.25 -7.52 18.51
C ASP A 95 -4.38 -9.05 18.65
N LYS A 96 -4.73 -9.75 17.57
CA LYS A 96 -4.87 -11.21 17.56
C LYS A 96 -3.57 -11.90 17.96
N TYR A 97 -2.44 -11.42 17.47
CA TYR A 97 -1.12 -12.00 17.74
C TYR A 97 -0.40 -11.37 18.93
N GLY A 98 -1.05 -10.44 19.64
CA GLY A 98 -0.49 -9.79 20.82
C GLY A 98 0.68 -8.86 20.52
N ILE A 99 0.75 -8.35 19.29
CA ILE A 99 1.77 -7.41 18.82
C ILE A 99 1.32 -5.98 19.20
N PRO A 100 2.17 -5.16 19.81
CA PRO A 100 1.83 -3.77 20.11
C PRO A 100 1.48 -2.98 18.85
N ASN A 101 0.36 -2.28 18.85
CA ASN A 101 -0.02 -1.42 17.74
C ASN A 101 0.89 -0.18 17.69
N PRO A 102 1.67 0.05 16.61
CA PRO A 102 2.55 1.21 16.48
C PRO A 102 1.77 2.52 16.32
N SER A 103 0.56 2.46 15.76
CA SER A 103 -0.30 3.62 15.54
C SER A 103 -1.16 3.93 16.77
N THR A 104 -0.52 4.45 17.84
CA THR A 104 -1.21 4.76 19.09
C THR A 104 -1.89 6.14 19.10
N ASN A 105 -1.63 6.99 18.12
CA ASN A 105 -2.23 8.32 17.97
C ASN A 105 -2.99 8.40 16.64
N ASP A 106 -4.29 8.59 16.71
CA ASP A 106 -5.16 8.58 15.54
C ASP A 106 -5.35 9.97 14.88
N ASN A 107 -4.68 11.01 15.39
CA ASN A 107 -4.69 12.31 14.75
C ASN A 107 -4.02 12.26 13.36
N VAL A 108 -4.62 12.96 12.40
CA VAL A 108 -4.13 13.04 11.01
C VAL A 108 -2.69 13.58 10.97
N GLY A 109 -1.81 12.87 10.27
CA GLY A 109 -0.41 13.23 10.10
C GLY A 109 0.48 12.98 11.32
N VAL A 110 -0.01 12.27 12.35
CA VAL A 110 0.77 11.94 13.56
C VAL A 110 1.08 10.45 13.57
N PHE A 111 2.35 10.09 13.41
CA PHE A 111 2.85 8.72 13.42
C PHE A 111 3.73 8.49 14.63
N THR A 112 3.44 7.44 15.41
CA THR A 112 4.03 7.22 16.74
C THR A 112 4.83 5.93 16.83
N GLY A 113 4.90 5.14 15.77
CA GLY A 113 5.69 3.91 15.73
C GLY A 113 7.17 4.16 16.01
N GLU A 114 7.75 3.38 16.91
CA GLU A 114 9.15 3.55 17.32
C GLU A 114 10.10 3.33 16.14
N ALA A 115 9.81 2.34 15.29
CA ALA A 115 10.66 1.98 14.16
C ALA A 115 10.53 2.97 12.99
N TRP A 116 9.31 3.29 12.55
CA TRP A 116 9.07 4.03 11.29
C TRP A 116 8.22 5.28 11.44
N GLY A 117 7.81 5.70 12.63
CA GLY A 117 6.99 6.91 12.82
C GLY A 117 7.65 8.18 12.26
N GLY A 118 8.98 8.29 12.31
CA GLY A 118 9.74 9.35 11.65
C GLY A 118 9.61 9.30 10.13
N TYR A 119 9.82 8.13 9.54
CA TYR A 119 9.67 7.88 8.10
C TYR A 119 8.26 8.24 7.60
N PHE A 120 7.22 7.75 8.27
CA PHE A 120 5.84 8.03 7.87
C PHE A 120 5.46 9.50 8.06
N THR A 121 6.02 10.18 9.08
CA THR A 121 5.83 11.62 9.26
C THR A 121 6.41 12.42 8.08
N GLU A 122 7.62 12.07 7.63
CA GLU A 122 8.26 12.71 6.47
C GLU A 122 7.47 12.39 5.19
N LYS A 123 7.08 11.16 4.97
CA LYS A 123 6.28 10.73 3.81
C LYS A 123 4.93 11.44 3.74
N TYR A 124 4.23 11.55 4.84
CA TYR A 124 2.99 12.32 4.91
C TYR A 124 3.19 13.76 4.45
N GLN A 125 4.25 14.43 4.96
CA GLN A 125 4.54 15.82 4.60
C GLN A 125 4.89 15.97 3.11
N GLU A 126 5.70 15.07 2.56
CA GLU A 126 6.08 15.04 1.15
C GLU A 126 4.85 14.87 0.25
N LEU A 127 4.02 13.86 0.52
CA LEU A 127 2.85 13.52 -0.28
C LEU A 127 1.79 14.63 -0.23
N VAL A 128 1.53 15.19 0.95
CA VAL A 128 0.61 16.33 1.11
C VAL A 128 1.15 17.56 0.37
N LEU A 129 2.44 17.87 0.49
CA LEU A 129 3.05 18.98 -0.23
C LEU A 129 2.91 18.80 -1.75
N GLN A 130 3.21 17.61 -2.27
CA GLN A 130 3.06 17.29 -3.69
C GLN A 130 1.60 17.43 -4.15
N GLY A 131 0.68 16.81 -3.45
CA GLY A 131 -0.75 16.81 -3.81
C GLY A 131 -1.43 18.16 -3.63
N SER A 132 -0.86 19.08 -2.83
CA SER A 132 -1.42 20.41 -2.62
C SER A 132 -1.30 21.34 -3.84
N ASN A 133 -0.40 21.05 -4.78
CA ASN A 133 -0.09 21.92 -5.91
C ASN A 133 -1.27 22.03 -6.91
N SER A 134 -1.95 20.93 -7.18
CA SER A 134 -3.12 20.90 -8.07
C SER A 134 -4.01 19.69 -7.83
N LYS A 135 -5.24 19.73 -8.36
CA LYS A 135 -6.15 18.57 -8.35
C LYS A 135 -5.57 17.36 -9.06
N LEU A 136 -4.82 17.59 -10.14
CA LEU A 136 -4.18 16.51 -10.88
C LEU A 136 -3.04 15.90 -10.06
N ASP A 137 -2.21 16.72 -9.43
CA ASP A 137 -1.14 16.22 -8.55
C ASP A 137 -1.70 15.44 -7.36
N ALA A 138 -2.79 15.91 -6.75
CA ALA A 138 -3.48 15.18 -5.69
C ALA A 138 -3.92 13.77 -6.15
N LEU A 139 -4.53 13.67 -7.34
CA LEU A 139 -4.93 12.37 -7.89
C LEU A 139 -3.74 11.46 -8.19
N TYR A 140 -2.63 12.02 -8.70
CA TYR A 140 -1.39 11.26 -8.91
C TYR A 140 -0.77 10.78 -7.60
N VAL A 141 -0.82 11.58 -6.54
CA VAL A 141 -0.42 11.14 -5.20
C VAL A 141 -1.27 9.97 -4.71
N GLY A 142 -2.60 10.05 -4.91
CA GLY A 142 -3.47 8.92 -4.57
C GLY A 142 -3.08 7.65 -5.35
N ALA A 143 -2.93 7.74 -6.66
CA ALA A 143 -2.53 6.59 -7.48
C ALA A 143 -1.12 6.06 -7.12
N LEU A 144 -0.19 6.94 -6.73
CA LEU A 144 1.16 6.57 -6.26
C LEU A 144 1.10 5.73 -4.99
N ILE A 145 0.29 6.16 -4.01
CA ILE A 145 0.11 5.45 -2.74
C ILE A 145 -0.43 4.05 -3.01
N GLU A 146 -1.45 3.91 -3.86
CA GLU A 146 -2.04 2.60 -4.15
C GLU A 146 -1.08 1.65 -4.87
N GLU A 147 -0.27 2.18 -5.81
CA GLU A 147 0.75 1.36 -6.46
C GLU A 147 1.84 0.92 -5.48
N LEU A 148 2.25 1.80 -4.56
CA LEU A 148 3.25 1.50 -3.53
C LEU A 148 2.71 0.48 -2.54
N ASP A 149 1.50 0.69 -2.02
CA ASP A 149 0.84 -0.21 -1.10
C ASP A 149 0.72 -1.64 -1.68
N MET A 150 0.31 -1.78 -2.94
CA MET A 150 0.28 -3.09 -3.60
C MET A 150 1.65 -3.75 -3.72
N LEU A 151 2.71 -2.97 -3.92
CA LEU A 151 4.09 -3.49 -3.94
C LEU A 151 4.49 -3.95 -2.53
N ASP A 152 4.28 -3.10 -1.54
CA ASP A 152 4.72 -3.31 -0.16
C ASP A 152 3.90 -4.41 0.54
N ILE A 153 2.62 -4.59 0.25
CA ILE A 153 1.84 -5.77 0.68
C ILE A 153 2.46 -7.08 0.18
N ASN A 154 2.96 -7.12 -1.05
CA ASN A 154 3.46 -8.36 -1.64
C ASN A 154 4.87 -8.73 -1.18
N GLN A 155 5.72 -7.77 -0.88
CA GLN A 155 7.13 -7.96 -0.53
C GLN A 155 7.57 -6.98 0.56
N CYS A 156 8.78 -7.15 1.09
CA CYS A 156 9.32 -6.21 2.06
C CYS A 156 9.43 -4.80 1.47
N PRO A 157 8.87 -3.79 2.15
CA PRO A 157 9.14 -2.39 1.85
C PRO A 157 10.63 -2.07 1.83
N ALA A 158 11.05 -1.25 0.87
CA ALA A 158 12.47 -0.91 0.71
C ALA A 158 13.09 -0.31 1.99
N VAL A 159 12.33 0.50 2.72
CA VAL A 159 12.80 1.11 3.97
C VAL A 159 13.06 0.09 5.07
N ILE A 160 12.30 -1.01 5.14
CA ILE A 160 12.59 -2.11 6.07
C ILE A 160 13.94 -2.73 5.72
N VAL A 161 14.13 -3.09 4.45
CA VAL A 161 15.39 -3.70 3.95
C VAL A 161 16.61 -2.81 4.19
N GLU A 162 16.42 -1.48 4.10
CA GLU A 162 17.49 -0.50 4.28
C GLU A 162 17.82 -0.21 5.77
N THR A 163 16.85 -0.34 6.66
CA THR A 163 16.98 0.12 8.05
C THR A 163 16.97 -0.98 9.09
N ASP A 164 16.38 -2.14 8.78
CA ASP A 164 16.37 -3.28 9.69
C ASP A 164 17.71 -4.00 9.72
N ASN A 165 18.03 -4.64 10.85
CA ASN A 165 19.30 -5.37 11.04
C ASN A 165 19.17 -6.87 10.76
N ILE A 166 17.99 -7.37 10.46
CA ILE A 166 17.68 -8.80 10.28
C ILE A 166 17.14 -9.03 8.87
N ILE A 167 16.27 -8.17 8.36
CA ILE A 167 15.65 -8.26 7.03
C ILE A 167 16.55 -7.52 6.03
N HIS A 168 17.09 -8.22 5.05
CA HIS A 168 18.06 -7.69 4.10
C HIS A 168 17.63 -7.77 2.64
N GLU A 169 16.53 -8.50 2.35
CA GLU A 169 16.03 -8.69 0.99
C GLU A 169 14.51 -8.49 0.93
N VAL A 170 14.02 -7.97 -0.19
CA VAL A 170 12.59 -7.74 -0.42
C VAL A 170 11.75 -9.03 -0.39
N SER A 171 12.38 -10.17 -0.55
CA SER A 171 11.73 -11.49 -0.50
C SER A 171 11.53 -12.03 0.92
N GLU A 172 12.00 -11.34 1.96
CA GLU A 172 12.02 -11.84 3.34
C GLU A 172 10.80 -11.41 4.15
N CYS A 173 9.88 -10.62 3.61
CA CYS A 173 8.58 -10.37 4.23
C CYS A 173 7.48 -10.14 3.18
N GLY A 174 6.27 -9.82 3.62
CA GLY A 174 5.13 -9.59 2.75
C GLY A 174 4.35 -10.86 2.41
N ARG A 175 3.36 -10.69 1.54
CA ARG A 175 2.44 -11.76 1.16
C ARG A 175 3.12 -12.94 0.45
N LEU A 176 4.19 -12.67 -0.30
CA LEU A 176 4.91 -13.71 -1.04
C LEU A 176 5.85 -14.54 -0.14
N TYR A 177 6.18 -14.02 1.03
CA TYR A 177 7.03 -14.68 2.02
C TYR A 177 6.23 -15.58 2.97
N THR A 178 5.14 -15.04 3.54
CA THR A 178 4.39 -15.70 4.62
C THR A 178 3.69 -16.98 4.14
N ASP A 179 3.66 -18.00 4.99
CA ASP A 179 2.77 -19.17 4.84
C ASP A 179 1.56 -19.12 5.79
N ASN A 180 1.44 -18.07 6.60
CA ASN A 180 0.35 -17.88 7.53
C ASN A 180 -0.95 -17.52 6.79
N SER A 181 -1.95 -18.37 6.94
CA SER A 181 -3.23 -18.24 6.22
C SER A 181 -4.03 -16.99 6.60
N ASP A 182 -3.85 -16.46 7.81
CA ASP A 182 -4.54 -15.24 8.24
C ASP A 182 -3.89 -13.99 7.63
N ILE A 183 -2.55 -13.98 7.58
CA ILE A 183 -1.81 -12.91 6.90
C ILE A 183 -2.14 -12.92 5.40
N HIS A 184 -2.15 -14.09 4.75
CA HIS A 184 -2.58 -14.19 3.35
C HIS A 184 -3.98 -13.63 3.11
N ARG A 185 -4.92 -13.88 4.03
CA ARG A 185 -6.30 -13.39 3.91
C ARG A 185 -6.37 -11.88 4.12
N LEU A 186 -5.63 -11.36 5.12
CA LEU A 186 -5.52 -9.92 5.36
C LEU A 186 -4.94 -9.21 4.13
N TYR A 187 -3.78 -9.64 3.68
CA TYR A 187 -3.10 -9.01 2.54
C TYR A 187 -3.89 -9.14 1.24
N GLY A 188 -4.62 -10.24 1.05
CA GLY A 188 -5.55 -10.37 -0.08
C GLY A 188 -6.70 -9.37 -0.03
N TYR A 189 -7.20 -9.05 1.17
CA TYR A 189 -8.24 -8.03 1.38
C TYR A 189 -7.70 -6.62 1.11
N LEU A 190 -6.51 -6.27 1.62
CA LEU A 190 -5.86 -4.99 1.36
C LEU A 190 -5.60 -4.80 -0.14
N LEU A 191 -4.95 -5.77 -0.81
CA LEU A 191 -4.68 -5.73 -2.25
C LEU A 191 -5.93 -5.48 -3.11
N GLU A 192 -7.05 -6.15 -2.78
CA GLU A 192 -8.29 -5.93 -3.52
C GLU A 192 -8.81 -4.50 -3.34
N GLY A 193 -8.67 -3.94 -2.14
CA GLY A 193 -8.96 -2.54 -1.84
C GLY A 193 -8.10 -1.59 -2.68
N SER A 194 -6.76 -1.73 -2.58
CA SER A 194 -5.80 -0.87 -3.29
C SER A 194 -5.98 -0.92 -4.81
N MET A 195 -6.26 -2.10 -5.39
CA MET A 195 -6.61 -2.21 -6.82
C MET A 195 -7.87 -1.41 -7.17
N ASN A 196 -8.90 -1.43 -6.32
CA ASN A 196 -10.14 -0.68 -6.55
C ASN A 196 -9.90 0.82 -6.40
N HIS A 197 -9.10 1.24 -5.45
CA HIS A 197 -8.70 2.63 -5.24
C HIS A 197 -7.87 3.16 -6.42
N LEU A 198 -6.88 2.38 -6.90
CA LEU A 198 -6.10 2.73 -8.09
C LEU A 198 -7.01 2.96 -9.30
N ARG A 199 -7.98 2.05 -9.56
CA ARG A 199 -8.98 2.25 -10.62
C ARG A 199 -9.72 3.57 -10.49
N ALA A 200 -10.14 3.93 -9.27
CA ALA A 200 -10.85 5.17 -9.01
C ALA A 200 -9.97 6.41 -9.24
N PHE A 201 -8.73 6.40 -8.79
CA PHE A 201 -7.78 7.49 -9.03
C PHE A 201 -7.47 7.64 -10.51
N VAL A 202 -7.10 6.56 -11.20
CA VAL A 202 -6.78 6.57 -12.63
C VAL A 202 -7.96 7.04 -13.47
N LEU A 203 -9.18 6.59 -13.15
CA LEU A 203 -10.38 7.10 -13.83
C LEU A 203 -10.50 8.63 -13.73
N ASN A 204 -10.21 9.22 -12.57
CA ASN A 204 -10.26 10.67 -12.37
C ASN A 204 -9.08 11.41 -13.01
N ILE A 205 -7.90 10.82 -13.02
CA ILE A 205 -6.73 11.34 -13.76
C ILE A 205 -7.05 11.37 -15.26
N GLU A 206 -7.53 10.27 -15.82
CA GLU A 206 -7.78 10.14 -17.26
C GLU A 206 -8.94 11.02 -17.76
N LYS A 207 -9.86 11.43 -16.90
CA LYS A 207 -10.83 12.49 -17.24
C LYS A 207 -10.15 13.83 -17.54
N GLN A 208 -8.97 14.09 -17.01
CA GLN A 208 -8.24 15.35 -17.21
C GLN A 208 -7.20 15.25 -18.33
N ILE A 209 -6.50 14.12 -18.44
CA ILE A 209 -5.38 13.94 -19.38
C ILE A 209 -5.75 13.12 -20.63
N GLY A 210 -6.96 12.55 -20.67
CA GLY A 210 -7.44 11.66 -21.73
C GLY A 210 -7.28 10.18 -21.38
N LYS A 211 -8.25 9.37 -21.80
CA LYS A 211 -8.31 7.92 -21.54
C LYS A 211 -7.08 7.20 -22.11
N GLY A 212 -6.49 6.29 -21.36
CA GLY A 212 -5.33 5.49 -21.72
C GLY A 212 -3.99 6.23 -21.61
N ASN A 213 -3.98 7.44 -21.02
CA ASN A 213 -2.76 8.23 -20.90
C ASN A 213 -2.10 8.14 -19.50
N TYR A 214 -2.73 7.46 -18.55
CA TYR A 214 -2.09 7.22 -17.25
C TYR A 214 -0.81 6.41 -17.44
N LYS A 215 0.23 6.80 -16.71
CA LYS A 215 1.51 6.08 -16.65
C LYS A 215 1.74 5.60 -15.23
N ALA A 216 2.02 4.32 -15.12
CA ALA A 216 2.39 3.69 -13.87
C ALA A 216 3.57 4.42 -13.23
N GLN A 217 3.55 4.54 -11.89
CA GLN A 217 4.53 5.28 -11.12
C GLN A 217 5.50 4.36 -10.37
N ILE A 218 5.02 3.21 -9.90
CA ILE A 218 5.77 2.21 -9.11
C ILE A 218 5.70 0.85 -9.78
N LEU A 219 4.49 0.35 -10.07
CA LEU A 219 4.29 -0.93 -10.74
C LEU A 219 4.69 -0.83 -12.22
N SER A 220 4.82 -1.96 -12.90
CA SER A 220 4.97 -1.96 -14.35
C SER A 220 3.67 -1.48 -15.02
N GLN A 221 3.79 -0.90 -16.21
CA GLN A 221 2.60 -0.48 -16.97
C GLN A 221 1.69 -1.68 -17.30
N GLU A 222 2.26 -2.87 -17.51
CA GLU A 222 1.51 -4.10 -17.79
C GLU A 222 0.66 -4.52 -16.58
N GLU A 223 1.20 -4.43 -15.36
CA GLU A 223 0.45 -4.70 -14.13
C GLU A 223 -0.69 -3.71 -13.93
N VAL A 224 -0.40 -2.42 -14.11
CA VAL A 224 -1.43 -1.38 -14.00
C VAL A 224 -2.51 -1.56 -15.06
N ASP A 225 -2.14 -1.85 -16.31
CA ASP A 225 -3.10 -2.08 -17.40
C ASP A 225 -3.97 -3.33 -17.13
N ALA A 226 -3.40 -4.38 -16.54
CA ALA A 226 -4.15 -5.55 -16.10
C ALA A 226 -5.14 -5.22 -14.96
N ILE A 227 -4.73 -4.40 -13.97
CA ILE A 227 -5.63 -3.92 -12.92
C ILE A 227 -6.78 -3.08 -13.52
N LEU A 228 -6.50 -2.30 -14.55
CA LEU A 228 -7.47 -1.43 -15.21
C LEU A 228 -8.32 -2.13 -16.30
N ASP A 229 -8.16 -3.43 -16.49
CA ASP A 229 -8.85 -4.25 -17.51
C ASP A 229 -8.63 -3.72 -18.94
N ARG A 230 -7.39 -3.39 -19.32
CA ARG A 230 -7.05 -2.83 -20.65
C ARG A 230 -5.72 -3.34 -21.21
#